data_e82ed474c9dc5454757551a224f8fd7b
#
_entry.id   e82ed474c9dc5454757551a224f8fd7b
#
_cell.length_a   1.000
_cell.length_b   1.000
_cell.length_c   1.000
_cell.angle_alpha   90.00
_cell.angle_beta   90.00
_cell.angle_gamma   90.00
#
_symmetry.space_group_name_H-M   'P 1'
#
loop_
_entity.id
_entity.type
_entity.pdbx_description
1 polymer ?
#
loop_
_entity_poly.entity_id
_entity_poly.type
_entity_poly.pdbx_seq_one_letter_code
_entity_poly.pdbx_strand_id
1 'polypeptide(L)'
;QLLIYTAASAYLLILLEWIFHATKVSFMDSLSLGQKLSVLLLSGLFLATTGMLVNLVLLLLEFILRYLRLAWLAACLNTAVPAALFTSLVVLWGDTFTYTIFRFGILTSDGFLRVVYGGLVTLFFLGFYRWLLRVQGLSRPAPPKPSGSKWLRYAMWGILAVSAVLAATMFTPQSASASLEESPAASIGELPDIILIGSDGLSANHMSVYGYDRQTTPNLDALAEISLVADNAFTNSSKTYGSIISLFNSKMPTRTRVIFPPDILHGIDSDQHLLAILKDLGYTTAQIGVNEYVDANTWNIHNAFDWVNQRTVEGDALVKTLDRWGYGSPAYFIFTVEGRLANRLLQALHIETIENPFSTVADAPQWRGDRRRMDDLLNLLAGTPEPLFVHVHLVETHGSIYEPVIRRFSVGIEQDEKWMADFYDDSILSFDAYMGELIEVLKASGQFDHTLLIVYSDHAMGFQTIERIPLMMHFPAEQYVGRIQTNVQNLDISPTILEYLSVPVPAWMEGESILHFSNQVREPIFAVRMNISAEIPPTDPNLADPGSDPFATENHEFSFLQIFYCQRIYNLDLVAGEWKLRSVNGYVAPCPTGDLLHLDQVRQVAVEFLASQGYDTSIVP
;
A
#
# COMPACT_ATOMS: atom_id res chain seq x y z
N GLN A 1 -20.13 27.65 25.28
CA GLN A 1 -20.96 26.61 24.65
C GLN A 1 -20.35 26.12 23.35
N LEU A 2 -19.93 27.03 22.44
CA LEU A 2 -19.33 26.69 21.16
C LEU A 2 -18.12 25.77 21.31
N LEU A 3 -17.16 26.13 22.17
CA LEU A 3 -15.97 25.31 22.43
C LEU A 3 -16.31 23.90 22.93
N ILE A 4 -17.39 23.75 23.71
CA ILE A 4 -17.85 22.44 24.14
C ILE A 4 -18.46 21.63 23.00
N TYR A 5 -19.22 22.27 22.11
CA TYR A 5 -19.74 21.59 20.92
C TYR A 5 -18.60 21.17 19.98
N THR A 6 -17.57 22.00 19.81
CA THR A 6 -16.38 21.68 19.03
C THR A 6 -15.65 20.47 19.64
N ALA A 7 -15.38 20.48 20.94
CA ALA A 7 -14.73 19.37 21.62
C ALA A 7 -15.56 18.08 21.54
N ALA A 8 -16.88 18.18 21.78
CA ALA A 8 -17.78 17.03 21.71
C ALA A 8 -17.84 16.44 20.29
N SER A 9 -17.90 17.28 19.26
CA SER A 9 -17.90 16.81 17.86
C SER A 9 -16.58 16.16 17.49
N ALA A 10 -15.44 16.71 17.96
CA ALA A 10 -14.12 16.14 17.74
C ALA A 10 -13.98 14.75 18.38
N TYR A 11 -14.30 14.64 19.69
CA TYR A 11 -14.24 13.33 20.35
C TYR A 11 -15.22 12.31 19.79
N LEU A 12 -16.39 12.74 19.33
CA LEU A 12 -17.36 11.83 18.72
C LEU A 12 -16.88 11.33 17.35
N LEU A 13 -16.27 12.20 16.55
CA LEU A 13 -15.63 11.82 15.28
C LEU A 13 -14.52 10.78 15.52
N ILE A 14 -13.61 11.10 16.43
CA ILE A 14 -12.50 10.22 16.79
C ILE A 14 -12.99 8.89 17.38
N LEU A 15 -14.02 8.91 18.23
CA LEU A 15 -14.58 7.69 18.84
C LEU A 15 -15.15 6.74 17.77
N LEU A 16 -15.88 7.25 16.78
CA LEU A 16 -16.46 6.39 15.73
C LEU A 16 -15.39 5.82 14.82
N GLU A 17 -14.40 6.60 14.44
CA GLU A 17 -13.26 6.11 13.67
C GLU A 17 -12.40 5.13 14.49
N TRP A 18 -12.23 5.39 15.80
CA TRP A 18 -11.54 4.48 16.70
C TRP A 18 -12.28 3.13 16.80
N ILE A 19 -13.61 3.14 16.95
CA ILE A 19 -14.41 1.91 16.97
C ILE A 19 -14.21 1.15 15.65
N PHE A 20 -14.22 1.83 14.51
CA PHE A 20 -13.99 1.21 13.22
C PHE A 20 -12.62 0.51 13.16
N HIS A 21 -11.54 1.19 13.52
CA HIS A 21 -10.18 0.63 13.50
C HIS A 21 -9.93 -0.39 14.62
N ALA A 22 -10.63 -0.31 15.75
CA ALA A 22 -10.50 -1.28 16.84
C ALA A 22 -11.30 -2.57 16.61
N THR A 23 -12.27 -2.58 15.69
CA THR A 23 -13.15 -3.73 15.39
C THR A 23 -12.90 -4.35 14.02
N LYS A 24 -12.05 -3.73 13.22
CA LYS A 24 -11.59 -4.26 11.93
C LYS A 24 -10.10 -4.49 11.99
N VAL A 25 -9.59 -5.36 11.13
CA VAL A 25 -8.15 -5.55 10.99
C VAL A 25 -7.50 -4.20 10.68
N SER A 26 -6.57 -3.77 11.52
CA SER A 26 -5.92 -2.46 11.44
C SER A 26 -4.63 -2.44 12.26
N PHE A 27 -3.84 -1.35 12.12
CA PHE A 27 -2.66 -1.13 12.95
C PHE A 27 -2.93 -1.23 14.46
N MET A 28 -4.18 -1.08 14.89
CA MET A 28 -4.55 -1.20 16.30
C MET A 28 -4.48 -2.65 16.82
N ASP A 29 -4.45 -3.66 15.98
CA ASP A 29 -4.48 -5.05 16.42
C ASP A 29 -3.22 -5.44 17.20
N SER A 30 -2.08 -4.86 16.85
CA SER A 30 -0.83 -5.02 17.60
C SER A 30 -0.80 -4.27 18.94
N LEU A 31 -1.77 -3.36 19.18
CA LEU A 31 -1.80 -2.52 20.36
C LEU A 31 -2.58 -3.18 21.53
N SER A 32 -2.02 -3.09 22.73
CA SER A 32 -2.74 -3.43 23.97
C SER A 32 -3.96 -2.52 24.17
N LEU A 33 -4.93 -2.97 24.97
CA LEU A 33 -6.12 -2.17 25.27
C LEU A 33 -5.77 -0.77 25.84
N GLY A 34 -4.74 -0.69 26.69
CA GLY A 34 -4.26 0.59 27.22
C GLY A 34 -3.76 1.53 26.13
N GLN A 35 -2.98 1.00 25.18
CA GLN A 35 -2.49 1.76 24.02
C GLN A 35 -3.64 2.16 23.09
N LYS A 36 -4.61 1.27 22.80
CA LYS A 36 -5.82 1.61 22.04
C LYS A 36 -6.61 2.77 22.68
N LEU A 37 -6.77 2.75 23.99
CA LEU A 37 -7.44 3.85 24.71
C LEU A 37 -6.61 5.13 24.67
N SER A 38 -5.28 5.03 24.71
CA SER A 38 -4.39 6.19 24.56
C SER A 38 -4.56 6.83 23.19
N VAL A 39 -4.63 6.04 22.12
CA VAL A 39 -4.91 6.53 20.76
C VAL A 39 -6.21 7.32 20.75
N LEU A 40 -7.31 6.79 21.30
CA LEU A 40 -8.60 7.48 21.38
C LEU A 40 -8.50 8.83 22.10
N LEU A 41 -7.93 8.82 23.30
CA LEU A 41 -7.93 10.00 24.18
C LEU A 41 -6.99 11.10 23.65
N LEU A 42 -5.81 10.73 23.17
CA LEU A 42 -4.81 11.68 22.67
C LEU A 42 -5.21 12.26 21.30
N SER A 43 -5.72 11.45 20.41
CA SER A 43 -6.23 11.92 19.11
C SER A 43 -7.46 12.83 19.30
N GLY A 44 -8.36 12.45 20.22
CA GLY A 44 -9.49 13.29 20.61
C GLY A 44 -9.06 14.62 21.21
N LEU A 45 -8.06 14.62 22.10
CA LEU A 45 -7.48 15.83 22.68
C LEU A 45 -6.88 16.73 21.60
N PHE A 46 -6.08 16.16 20.70
CA PHE A 46 -5.44 16.90 19.61
C PHE A 46 -6.48 17.58 18.71
N LEU A 47 -7.45 16.83 18.21
CA LEU A 47 -8.48 17.38 17.33
C LEU A 47 -9.38 18.41 18.04
N ALA A 48 -9.74 18.14 19.31
CA ALA A 48 -10.53 19.06 20.12
C ALA A 48 -9.78 20.38 20.40
N THR A 49 -8.51 20.30 20.79
CA THR A 49 -7.69 21.48 21.07
C THR A 49 -7.43 22.29 19.80
N THR A 50 -7.15 21.65 18.66
CA THR A 50 -7.00 22.32 17.36
C THR A 50 -8.29 23.04 16.98
N GLY A 51 -9.44 22.37 17.03
CA GLY A 51 -10.73 22.99 16.74
C GLY A 51 -11.09 24.13 17.70
N MET A 52 -10.79 23.99 19.00
CA MET A 52 -10.98 25.06 19.97
C MET A 52 -10.04 26.23 19.73
N LEU A 53 -8.79 25.99 19.33
CA LEU A 53 -7.83 27.04 18.99
C LEU A 53 -8.30 27.84 17.75
N VAL A 54 -8.76 27.14 16.70
CA VAL A 54 -9.37 27.79 15.53
C VAL A 54 -10.55 28.68 15.95
N ASN A 55 -11.46 28.15 16.79
CA ASN A 55 -12.56 28.96 17.31
C ASN A 55 -12.08 30.16 18.13
N LEU A 56 -11.01 30.02 18.92
CA LEU A 56 -10.44 31.12 19.70
C LEU A 56 -9.87 32.21 18.80
N VAL A 57 -9.12 31.81 17.76
CA VAL A 57 -8.59 32.76 16.75
C VAL A 57 -9.73 33.50 16.05
N LEU A 58 -10.81 32.78 15.68
CA LEU A 58 -11.98 33.40 15.07
C LEU A 58 -12.73 34.32 16.04
N LEU A 59 -12.75 34.03 17.36
CA LEU A 59 -13.29 34.92 18.38
C LEU A 59 -12.46 36.19 18.55
N LEU A 60 -11.14 36.09 18.46
CA LEU A 60 -10.25 37.25 18.45
C LEU A 60 -10.48 38.10 17.19
N LEU A 61 -10.62 37.44 16.04
CA LEU A 61 -10.97 38.11 14.79
C LEU A 61 -12.35 38.79 14.89
N GLU A 62 -13.30 38.22 15.63
CA GLU A 62 -14.62 38.81 15.87
C GLU A 62 -14.51 40.20 16.52
N PHE A 63 -13.55 40.42 17.40
CA PHE A 63 -13.32 41.73 18.01
C PHE A 63 -12.99 42.78 16.94
N ILE A 64 -12.16 42.43 15.96
CA ILE A 64 -11.80 43.29 14.83
C ILE A 64 -13.01 43.49 13.91
N LEU A 65 -13.72 42.41 13.58
CA LEU A 65 -14.89 42.45 12.70
C LEU A 65 -16.08 43.20 13.31
N ARG A 66 -16.19 43.24 14.64
CA ARG A 66 -17.16 44.10 15.34
C ARG A 66 -16.91 45.57 15.07
N TYR A 67 -15.63 45.98 15.10
CA TYR A 67 -15.25 47.34 14.76
C TYR A 67 -15.63 47.70 13.33
N LEU A 68 -15.52 46.72 12.41
CA LEU A 68 -15.91 46.86 11.00
C LEU A 68 -17.41 46.64 10.76
N ARG A 69 -18.24 46.47 11.79
CA ARG A 69 -19.68 46.13 11.69
C ARG A 69 -19.97 44.78 11.02
N LEU A 70 -18.99 43.86 10.97
CA LEU A 70 -19.05 42.53 10.37
C LEU A 70 -19.07 41.40 11.42
N ALA A 71 -19.51 41.66 12.64
CA ALA A 71 -19.56 40.69 13.74
C ALA A 71 -20.38 39.42 13.41
N TRP A 72 -21.38 39.54 12.56
CA TRP A 72 -22.18 38.42 12.08
C TRP A 72 -21.33 37.39 11.32
N LEU A 73 -20.35 37.86 10.55
CA LEU A 73 -19.45 36.98 9.76
C LEU A 73 -18.59 36.12 10.68
N ALA A 74 -18.01 36.70 11.74
CA ALA A 74 -17.24 35.96 12.72
C ALA A 74 -18.08 34.90 13.45
N ALA A 75 -19.30 35.24 13.83
CA ALA A 75 -20.22 34.27 14.43
C ALA A 75 -20.57 33.12 13.48
N CYS A 76 -20.75 33.42 12.20
CA CYS A 76 -20.95 32.40 11.17
C CYS A 76 -19.73 31.50 11.01
N LEU A 77 -18.53 32.04 10.90
CA LEU A 77 -17.29 31.27 10.77
C LEU A 77 -17.03 30.39 11.99
N ASN A 78 -17.22 30.92 13.21
CA ASN A 78 -17.08 30.14 14.44
C ASN A 78 -18.04 28.94 14.50
N THR A 79 -19.26 29.10 14.01
CA THR A 79 -20.25 28.02 13.98
C THR A 79 -19.91 26.96 12.93
N ALA A 80 -19.17 27.33 11.89
CA ALA A 80 -18.77 26.40 10.84
C ALA A 80 -17.83 25.29 11.36
N VAL A 81 -16.96 25.57 12.35
CA VAL A 81 -15.99 24.59 12.88
C VAL A 81 -16.67 23.33 13.45
N PRO A 82 -17.56 23.41 14.46
CA PRO A 82 -18.24 22.22 14.95
C PRO A 82 -19.20 21.61 13.91
N ALA A 83 -19.74 22.43 12.99
CA ALA A 83 -20.56 21.91 11.89
C ALA A 83 -19.73 21.06 10.91
N ALA A 84 -18.52 21.49 10.58
CA ALA A 84 -17.60 20.73 9.74
C ALA A 84 -17.21 19.40 10.40
N LEU A 85 -16.78 19.41 11.67
CA LEU A 85 -16.43 18.21 12.42
C LEU A 85 -17.57 17.20 12.48
N PHE A 86 -18.78 17.66 12.73
CA PHE A 86 -19.94 16.77 12.77
C PHE A 86 -20.32 16.25 11.37
N THR A 87 -20.18 17.06 10.33
CA THR A 87 -20.40 16.63 8.95
C THR A 87 -19.38 15.59 8.54
N SER A 88 -18.11 15.79 8.90
CA SER A 88 -17.02 14.82 8.67
C SER A 88 -17.33 13.46 9.28
N LEU A 89 -17.85 13.47 10.52
CA LEU A 89 -18.32 12.26 11.20
C LEU A 89 -19.43 11.55 10.41
N VAL A 90 -20.44 12.30 9.96
CA VAL A 90 -21.56 11.73 9.19
C VAL A 90 -21.10 11.18 7.86
N VAL A 91 -20.17 11.87 7.18
CA VAL A 91 -19.59 11.44 5.91
C VAL A 91 -18.84 10.13 6.08
N LEU A 92 -17.90 10.07 7.03
CA LEU A 92 -17.08 8.87 7.24
C LEU A 92 -17.94 7.69 7.71
N TRP A 93 -18.80 7.90 8.68
CA TRP A 93 -19.66 6.84 9.19
C TRP A 93 -20.68 6.37 8.16
N GLY A 94 -21.32 7.29 7.45
CA GLY A 94 -22.27 6.98 6.38
C GLY A 94 -21.63 6.22 5.24
N ASP A 95 -20.46 6.65 4.78
CA ASP A 95 -19.69 5.96 3.76
C ASP A 95 -19.28 4.55 4.19
N THR A 96 -18.74 4.40 5.40
CA THR A 96 -18.39 3.09 5.96
C THR A 96 -19.61 2.17 6.04
N PHE A 97 -20.76 2.70 6.46
CA PHE A 97 -22.00 1.93 6.57
C PHE A 97 -22.51 1.48 5.19
N THR A 98 -22.61 2.39 4.22
CA THR A 98 -23.08 2.06 2.87
C THR A 98 -22.14 1.09 2.18
N TYR A 99 -20.83 1.26 2.36
CA TYR A 99 -19.85 0.35 1.81
C TYR A 99 -19.91 -1.05 2.43
N THR A 100 -20.06 -1.12 3.74
CA THR A 100 -20.13 -2.43 4.43
C THR A 100 -21.37 -3.23 4.06
N ILE A 101 -22.53 -2.58 3.92
CA ILE A 101 -23.81 -3.27 3.66
C ILE A 101 -24.08 -3.44 2.17
N PHE A 102 -23.84 -2.40 1.39
CA PHE A 102 -24.26 -2.34 -0.02
C PHE A 102 -23.10 -2.42 -1.01
N ARG A 103 -21.85 -2.49 -0.51
CA ARG A 103 -20.61 -2.51 -1.31
C ARG A 103 -20.45 -1.31 -2.24
N PHE A 104 -21.09 -0.18 -1.94
CA PHE A 104 -20.84 1.08 -2.63
C PHE A 104 -20.61 2.21 -1.62
N GLY A 105 -19.81 3.17 -2.01
CA GLY A 105 -19.45 4.32 -1.18
C GLY A 105 -19.07 5.53 -2.02
N ILE A 106 -18.56 6.55 -1.36
CA ILE A 106 -18.18 7.81 -2.02
C ILE A 106 -17.04 7.57 -3.02
N LEU A 107 -16.02 6.78 -2.65
CA LEU A 107 -14.87 6.50 -3.51
C LEU A 107 -15.22 5.61 -4.71
N THR A 108 -16.26 4.81 -4.59
CA THR A 108 -16.74 3.93 -5.67
C THR A 108 -17.85 4.58 -6.52
N SER A 109 -18.15 5.86 -6.27
CA SER A 109 -19.23 6.57 -6.95
C SER A 109 -18.71 7.36 -8.15
N ASP A 110 -19.39 7.20 -9.29
CA ASP A 110 -19.12 7.92 -10.53
C ASP A 110 -20.34 8.70 -11.03
N GLY A 111 -20.11 9.62 -11.95
CA GLY A 111 -21.14 10.33 -12.67
C GLY A 111 -22.22 10.94 -11.75
N PHE A 112 -23.47 10.53 -11.93
CA PHE A 112 -24.60 11.09 -11.20
C PHE A 112 -24.57 10.77 -9.69
N LEU A 113 -24.11 9.59 -9.29
CA LEU A 113 -24.03 9.22 -7.87
C LEU A 113 -23.05 10.12 -7.11
N ARG A 114 -21.95 10.50 -7.73
CA ARG A 114 -20.98 11.44 -7.17
C ARG A 114 -21.62 12.80 -6.88
N VAL A 115 -22.48 13.30 -7.79
CA VAL A 115 -23.24 14.54 -7.56
C VAL A 115 -24.22 14.39 -6.38
N VAL A 116 -24.86 13.23 -6.25
CA VAL A 116 -25.77 12.94 -5.12
C VAL A 116 -25.02 12.98 -3.81
N TYR A 117 -23.85 12.34 -3.71
CA TYR A 117 -23.02 12.38 -2.50
C TYR A 117 -22.57 13.81 -2.15
N GLY A 118 -22.09 14.58 -3.12
CA GLY A 118 -21.72 15.99 -2.91
C GLY A 118 -22.90 16.84 -2.41
N GLY A 119 -24.08 16.61 -2.97
CA GLY A 119 -25.32 17.23 -2.51
C GLY A 119 -25.68 16.84 -1.08
N LEU A 120 -25.59 15.56 -0.72
CA LEU A 120 -25.86 15.07 0.64
C LEU A 120 -24.89 15.68 1.66
N VAL A 121 -23.58 15.67 1.39
CA VAL A 121 -22.55 16.29 2.24
C VAL A 121 -22.88 17.76 2.50
N THR A 122 -23.22 18.50 1.44
CA THR A 122 -23.59 19.91 1.54
C THR A 122 -24.86 20.10 2.37
N LEU A 123 -25.88 19.28 2.16
CA LEU A 123 -27.15 19.36 2.90
C LEU A 123 -26.97 19.05 4.39
N PHE A 124 -26.15 18.03 4.75
CA PHE A 124 -25.81 17.72 6.15
C PHE A 124 -25.07 18.88 6.80
N PHE A 125 -24.07 19.44 6.13
CA PHE A 125 -23.34 20.60 6.63
C PHE A 125 -24.27 21.78 6.89
N LEU A 126 -25.06 22.18 5.89
CA LEU A 126 -25.99 23.31 6.02
C LEU A 126 -27.09 23.07 7.05
N GLY A 127 -27.60 21.85 7.15
CA GLY A 127 -28.60 21.47 8.13
C GLY A 127 -28.08 21.59 9.55
N PHE A 128 -26.91 21.01 9.84
CA PHE A 128 -26.29 21.06 11.16
C PHE A 128 -25.81 22.46 11.51
N TYR A 129 -25.22 23.16 10.55
CA TYR A 129 -24.83 24.55 10.68
C TYR A 129 -26.00 25.47 11.06
N ARG A 130 -27.14 25.34 10.36
CA ARG A 130 -28.36 26.09 10.69
C ARG A 130 -28.92 25.72 12.06
N TRP A 131 -28.84 24.44 12.44
CA TRP A 131 -29.26 24.01 13.77
C TRP A 131 -28.38 24.66 14.86
N LEU A 132 -27.07 24.68 14.70
CA LEU A 132 -26.15 25.35 15.63
C LEU A 132 -26.42 26.85 15.73
N LEU A 133 -26.65 27.55 14.61
CA LEU A 133 -27.00 28.97 14.62
C LEU A 133 -28.30 29.23 15.41
N ARG A 134 -29.29 28.36 15.31
CA ARG A 134 -30.54 28.47 16.11
C ARG A 134 -30.27 28.26 17.60
N VAL A 135 -29.50 27.23 17.97
CA VAL A 135 -29.13 26.94 19.34
C VAL A 135 -28.36 28.09 20.00
N GLN A 136 -27.53 28.78 19.21
CA GLN A 136 -26.79 29.96 19.67
C GLN A 136 -27.62 31.25 19.74
N GLY A 137 -28.86 31.23 19.27
CA GLY A 137 -29.73 32.40 19.25
C GLY A 137 -29.40 33.44 18.18
N LEU A 138 -28.60 33.06 17.16
CA LEU A 138 -28.19 33.91 16.05
C LEU A 138 -29.23 34.00 14.93
N SER A 139 -30.24 33.13 14.94
CA SER A 139 -31.33 33.10 13.96
C SER A 139 -32.69 33.28 14.64
N ARG A 140 -33.19 34.52 14.73
CA ARG A 140 -34.50 35.00 15.26
C ARG A 140 -34.74 34.73 16.77
N PRO A 141 -35.60 35.55 17.43
CA PRO A 141 -35.81 35.46 18.88
C PRO A 141 -36.26 34.03 19.28
N ALA A 142 -35.42 33.41 20.05
CA ALA A 142 -35.52 32.01 20.42
C ALA A 142 -36.59 31.77 21.46
N PRO A 143 -37.28 30.59 21.44
CA PRO A 143 -37.92 30.06 22.61
C PRO A 143 -36.91 29.89 23.76
N PRO A 144 -37.35 29.83 25.03
CA PRO A 144 -36.48 29.86 26.20
C PRO A 144 -35.39 28.80 26.07
N LYS A 145 -34.13 29.23 26.25
CA LYS A 145 -32.92 28.42 26.14
C LYS A 145 -33.12 27.08 26.81
N PRO A 146 -33.02 25.95 26.12
CA PRO A 146 -32.79 24.70 26.82
C PRO A 146 -31.52 24.90 27.65
N SER A 147 -31.58 24.66 28.95
CA SER A 147 -30.40 24.72 29.81
C SER A 147 -29.42 23.70 29.26
N GLY A 148 -28.43 24.17 28.47
CA GLY A 148 -27.45 23.28 27.91
C GLY A 148 -26.90 22.44 29.04
N SER A 149 -27.02 21.13 28.89
CA SER A 149 -26.81 20.17 29.99
C SER A 149 -25.51 20.49 30.71
N LYS A 150 -25.60 20.91 31.95
CA LYS A 150 -24.42 21.15 32.80
C LYS A 150 -23.54 19.91 32.83
N TRP A 151 -24.18 18.73 32.75
CA TRP A 151 -23.55 17.44 32.72
C TRP A 151 -22.62 17.30 31.49
N LEU A 152 -23.06 17.67 30.29
CA LEU A 152 -22.20 17.61 29.09
C LEU A 152 -20.94 18.48 29.26
N ARG A 153 -21.08 19.65 29.86
CA ARG A 153 -19.91 20.51 30.15
C ARG A 153 -18.92 19.85 31.10
N TYR A 154 -19.41 19.29 32.21
CA TYR A 154 -18.52 18.62 33.16
C TYR A 154 -17.91 17.37 32.60
N ALA A 155 -18.66 16.56 31.84
CA ALA A 155 -18.13 15.37 31.15
C ALA A 155 -17.02 15.74 30.16
N MET A 156 -17.23 16.74 29.32
CA MET A 156 -16.20 17.16 28.35
C MET A 156 -14.94 17.72 29.00
N TRP A 157 -15.09 18.55 30.05
CA TRP A 157 -13.92 19.02 30.79
C TRP A 157 -13.20 17.87 31.51
N GLY A 158 -13.93 16.89 32.03
CA GLY A 158 -13.37 15.68 32.63
C GLY A 158 -12.55 14.89 31.59
N ILE A 159 -13.11 14.62 30.42
CA ILE A 159 -12.41 13.90 29.34
C ILE A 159 -11.14 14.66 28.90
N LEU A 160 -11.25 15.97 28.67
CA LEU A 160 -10.10 16.80 28.30
C LEU A 160 -9.00 16.77 29.37
N ALA A 161 -9.38 16.84 30.65
CA ALA A 161 -8.43 16.79 31.76
C ALA A 161 -7.73 15.42 31.83
N VAL A 162 -8.47 14.32 31.74
CA VAL A 162 -7.90 12.96 31.74
C VAL A 162 -6.96 12.78 30.53
N SER A 163 -7.36 13.23 29.34
CA SER A 163 -6.52 13.14 28.15
C SER A 163 -5.26 13.99 28.27
N ALA A 164 -5.34 15.17 28.87
CA ALA A 164 -4.17 16.05 29.10
C ALA A 164 -3.20 15.43 30.14
N VAL A 165 -3.70 14.81 31.20
CA VAL A 165 -2.86 14.08 32.16
C VAL A 165 -2.19 12.90 31.48
N LEU A 166 -2.93 12.13 30.69
CA LEU A 166 -2.38 11.01 29.92
C LEU A 166 -1.29 11.48 28.96
N ALA A 167 -1.51 12.58 28.22
CA ALA A 167 -0.50 13.18 27.34
C ALA A 167 0.77 13.53 28.11
N ALA A 168 0.64 14.14 29.29
CA ALA A 168 1.79 14.50 30.11
C ALA A 168 2.56 13.27 30.64
N THR A 169 1.86 12.18 30.96
CA THR A 169 2.50 10.96 31.49
C THR A 169 3.12 10.08 30.42
N MET A 170 2.63 10.15 29.19
CA MET A 170 3.17 9.40 28.05
C MET A 170 4.30 10.12 27.33
N PHE A 171 4.58 11.38 27.71
CA PHE A 171 5.72 12.11 27.18
C PHE A 171 7.03 11.41 27.60
N THR A 172 7.51 10.53 26.77
CA THR A 172 8.85 9.92 26.87
C THR A 172 9.64 10.41 25.69
N PRO A 173 10.56 11.37 25.87
CA PRO A 173 11.48 11.68 24.80
C PRO A 173 12.28 10.39 24.50
N GLN A 174 11.94 9.72 23.44
CA GLN A 174 12.80 8.65 22.94
C GLN A 174 14.09 9.33 22.49
N SER A 175 15.15 9.09 23.23
CA SER A 175 16.48 9.21 22.66
C SER A 175 16.47 8.39 21.38
N ALA A 176 16.89 8.98 20.27
CA ALA A 176 16.98 8.34 18.97
C ALA A 176 17.50 6.92 19.17
N SER A 177 16.60 5.95 19.04
CA SER A 177 16.84 4.63 19.58
C SER A 177 17.25 3.71 18.51
N ALA A 178 18.10 2.84 18.95
CA ALA A 178 18.72 1.80 18.20
C ALA A 178 19.30 2.33 16.88
N SER A 179 20.29 3.22 17.02
CA SER A 179 21.39 3.18 16.06
C SER A 179 21.64 1.70 15.75
N LEU A 180 21.30 1.25 14.55
CA LEU A 180 22.11 0.22 13.91
C LEU A 180 23.53 0.57 14.34
N GLU A 181 24.25 -0.34 15.00
CA GLU A 181 25.64 -0.13 15.37
C GLU A 181 26.27 0.68 14.26
N GLU A 182 26.85 1.83 14.58
CA GLU A 182 27.47 2.71 13.60
C GLU A 182 28.43 1.86 12.79
N SER A 183 27.91 1.24 11.74
CA SER A 183 28.76 0.72 10.67
C SER A 183 29.44 1.97 10.12
N PRO A 184 30.77 2.01 10.08
CA PRO A 184 31.45 3.18 9.54
C PRO A 184 30.82 3.46 8.19
N ALA A 185 30.20 4.65 8.04
CA ALA A 185 29.73 5.10 6.76
C ALA A 185 30.93 5.00 5.83
N ALA A 186 30.99 3.93 5.04
CA ALA A 186 31.87 3.90 3.91
C ALA A 186 31.56 5.20 3.17
N SER A 187 32.58 5.93 2.76
CA SER A 187 32.41 7.09 1.91
C SER A 187 31.84 6.58 0.60
N ILE A 188 30.50 6.36 0.60
CA ILE A 188 29.73 6.00 -0.57
C ILE A 188 29.86 7.25 -1.44
N GLY A 189 30.33 7.07 -2.67
CA GLY A 189 30.22 8.08 -3.70
C GLY A 189 28.76 8.57 -3.82
N GLU A 190 28.47 9.44 -4.71
CA GLU A 190 27.09 9.88 -4.98
C GLU A 190 26.14 8.68 -5.06
N LEU A 191 25.13 8.62 -4.17
CA LEU A 191 24.15 7.51 -4.13
C LEU A 191 23.31 7.55 -5.41
N PRO A 192 23.08 6.42 -6.08
CA PRO A 192 22.27 6.39 -7.30
C PRO A 192 20.79 6.57 -6.98
N ASP A 193 20.02 7.08 -7.92
CA ASP A 193 18.58 6.90 -7.91
C ASP A 193 18.22 5.41 -8.09
N ILE A 194 17.13 4.99 -7.46
CA ILE A 194 16.64 3.61 -7.54
C ILE A 194 15.19 3.62 -8.02
N ILE A 195 14.95 3.07 -9.20
CA ILE A 195 13.62 2.91 -9.78
C ILE A 195 13.27 1.43 -9.79
N LEU A 196 12.31 1.03 -8.98
CA LEU A 196 11.74 -0.31 -8.96
C LEU A 196 10.38 -0.26 -9.65
N ILE A 197 10.30 -0.74 -10.89
CA ILE A 197 9.11 -0.67 -11.72
C ILE A 197 8.65 -2.05 -12.16
N GLY A 198 7.36 -2.31 -12.01
CA GLY A 198 6.75 -3.56 -12.43
C GLY A 198 5.33 -3.38 -12.92
N SER A 199 4.78 -4.45 -13.48
CA SER A 199 3.38 -4.53 -13.84
C SER A 199 2.76 -5.80 -13.25
N ASP A 200 1.53 -5.68 -12.78
CA ASP A 200 0.78 -6.74 -12.12
C ASP A 200 0.53 -7.92 -13.07
N GLY A 201 0.92 -9.10 -12.63
CA GLY A 201 0.70 -10.32 -13.39
C GLY A 201 1.57 -10.46 -14.66
N LEU A 202 2.72 -9.81 -14.72
CA LEU A 202 3.62 -9.86 -15.89
C LEU A 202 4.40 -11.18 -15.91
N SER A 203 4.21 -11.99 -16.95
CA SER A 203 4.84 -13.30 -17.12
C SER A 203 6.04 -13.25 -18.06
N ALA A 204 7.20 -13.71 -17.60
CA ALA A 204 8.40 -13.82 -18.44
C ALA A 204 8.18 -14.71 -19.67
N ASN A 205 7.28 -15.68 -19.58
CA ASN A 205 6.98 -16.59 -20.68
C ASN A 205 6.28 -15.92 -21.88
N HIS A 206 5.80 -14.69 -21.73
CA HIS A 206 5.22 -13.87 -22.78
C HIS A 206 6.09 -12.67 -23.19
N MET A 207 7.35 -12.62 -22.76
CA MET A 207 8.27 -11.52 -23.05
C MET A 207 9.40 -11.99 -23.99
N SER A 208 9.62 -11.25 -25.10
CA SER A 208 10.69 -11.59 -26.08
C SER A 208 12.07 -11.63 -25.44
N VAL A 209 12.34 -10.77 -24.46
CA VAL A 209 13.60 -10.74 -23.68
C VAL A 209 13.91 -12.06 -22.97
N TYR A 210 12.90 -12.87 -22.69
CA TYR A 210 12.99 -14.22 -22.09
C TYR A 210 12.80 -15.36 -23.10
N GLY A 211 12.84 -15.05 -24.40
CA GLY A 211 12.78 -16.04 -25.47
C GLY A 211 11.38 -16.38 -25.98
N TYR A 212 10.39 -15.53 -25.72
CA TYR A 212 9.08 -15.66 -26.35
C TYR A 212 9.13 -15.32 -27.84
N ASP A 213 8.42 -16.08 -28.67
CA ASP A 213 8.49 -15.96 -30.13
C ASP A 213 7.95 -14.64 -30.69
N ARG A 214 7.02 -13.99 -29.95
CA ARG A 214 6.49 -12.68 -30.33
C ARG A 214 7.36 -11.57 -29.77
N GLN A 215 7.58 -10.51 -30.56
CA GLN A 215 8.31 -9.31 -30.14
C GLN A 215 7.41 -8.42 -29.27
N THR A 216 7.28 -8.79 -28.02
CA THR A 216 6.45 -8.11 -27.01
C THR A 216 7.22 -7.07 -26.19
N THR A 217 8.56 -7.18 -26.15
CA THR A 217 9.40 -6.35 -25.27
C THR A 217 10.65 -5.79 -25.98
N PRO A 218 10.52 -5.10 -27.15
CA PRO A 218 11.69 -4.64 -27.91
C PRO A 218 12.59 -3.64 -27.17
N ASN A 219 12.04 -2.79 -26.27
CA ASN A 219 12.83 -1.86 -25.47
C ASN A 219 13.59 -2.58 -24.34
N LEU A 220 12.91 -3.55 -23.68
CA LEU A 220 13.55 -4.38 -22.66
C LEU A 220 14.55 -5.37 -23.26
N ASP A 221 14.36 -5.84 -24.50
CA ASP A 221 15.37 -6.62 -25.24
C ASP A 221 16.69 -5.83 -25.35
N ALA A 222 16.59 -4.54 -25.71
CA ALA A 222 17.75 -3.66 -25.78
C ALA A 222 18.36 -3.35 -24.40
N LEU A 223 17.52 -3.15 -23.36
CA LEU A 223 18.00 -2.91 -22.01
C LEU A 223 18.72 -4.13 -21.44
N ALA A 224 18.29 -5.34 -21.78
CA ALA A 224 18.88 -6.59 -21.30
C ALA A 224 20.35 -6.77 -21.70
N GLU A 225 20.77 -6.22 -22.84
CA GLU A 225 22.16 -6.28 -23.31
C GLU A 225 23.14 -5.58 -22.38
N ILE A 226 22.65 -4.63 -21.56
CA ILE A 226 23.44 -3.81 -20.63
C ILE A 226 22.97 -3.99 -19.18
N SER A 227 22.28 -5.08 -18.88
CA SER A 227 21.67 -5.35 -17.57
C SER A 227 22.00 -6.74 -17.05
N LEU A 228 21.82 -6.94 -15.76
CA LEU A 228 21.80 -8.24 -15.12
C LEU A 228 20.37 -8.81 -15.21
N VAL A 229 20.21 -9.94 -15.90
CA VAL A 229 18.89 -10.58 -16.12
C VAL A 229 18.82 -11.92 -15.41
N ALA A 230 17.82 -12.14 -14.60
CA ALA A 230 17.54 -13.44 -14.00
C ALA A 230 16.63 -14.26 -14.94
N ASP A 231 17.16 -15.33 -15.52
CA ASP A 231 16.42 -16.20 -16.44
C ASP A 231 15.26 -16.95 -15.75
N ASN A 232 15.45 -17.30 -14.47
CA ASN A 232 14.54 -18.11 -13.69
C ASN A 232 14.16 -17.38 -12.38
N ALA A 233 13.37 -16.31 -12.48
CA ALA A 233 12.86 -15.58 -11.33
C ALA A 233 11.42 -16.00 -11.00
N PHE A 234 11.10 -16.06 -9.71
CA PHE A 234 9.82 -16.50 -9.17
C PHE A 234 9.31 -15.55 -8.09
N THR A 235 7.99 -15.47 -7.97
CA THR A 235 7.34 -14.78 -6.86
C THR A 235 7.24 -15.68 -5.62
N ASN A 236 7.10 -15.05 -4.44
CA ASN A 236 6.87 -15.77 -3.18
C ASN A 236 5.38 -15.81 -2.79
N SER A 237 4.51 -15.09 -3.49
CA SER A 237 3.07 -15.04 -3.24
C SER A 237 2.27 -14.97 -4.54
N SER A 238 1.09 -15.61 -4.55
CA SER A 238 0.13 -15.47 -5.65
C SER A 238 -0.66 -14.16 -5.62
N LYS A 239 -0.41 -13.31 -4.65
CA LYS A 239 -1.14 -12.07 -4.45
C LYS A 239 -0.18 -10.91 -4.38
N THR A 240 -0.51 -9.87 -5.11
CA THR A 240 0.24 -8.60 -5.21
C THR A 240 0.60 -8.06 -3.84
N TYR A 241 -0.35 -8.03 -2.93
CA TYR A 241 -0.19 -7.54 -1.57
C TYR A 241 0.93 -8.29 -0.82
N GLY A 242 0.83 -9.62 -0.76
CA GLY A 242 1.84 -10.46 -0.10
C GLY A 242 3.19 -10.43 -0.82
N SER A 243 3.21 -10.37 -2.15
CA SER A 243 4.44 -10.34 -2.94
C SER A 243 5.23 -9.04 -2.73
N ILE A 244 4.57 -7.88 -2.83
CA ILE A 244 5.24 -6.58 -2.71
C ILE A 244 5.73 -6.34 -1.27
N ILE A 245 4.91 -6.69 -0.26
CA ILE A 245 5.34 -6.57 1.14
C ILE A 245 6.54 -7.48 1.42
N SER A 246 6.50 -8.72 0.92
CA SER A 246 7.64 -9.65 1.04
C SER A 246 8.90 -9.12 0.37
N LEU A 247 8.78 -8.50 -0.80
CA LEU A 247 9.91 -7.87 -1.49
C LEU A 247 10.58 -6.81 -0.59
N PHE A 248 9.81 -5.91 0.02
CA PHE A 248 10.37 -4.84 0.86
C PHE A 248 10.92 -5.34 2.18
N ASN A 249 10.23 -6.28 2.82
CA ASN A 249 10.70 -6.87 4.08
C ASN A 249 11.78 -7.94 3.87
N SER A 250 11.95 -8.45 2.64
CA SER A 250 12.75 -9.63 2.34
C SER A 250 12.45 -10.80 3.30
N LYS A 251 11.15 -10.99 3.59
CA LYS A 251 10.61 -12.08 4.41
C LYS A 251 9.48 -12.79 3.70
N MET A 252 9.40 -14.09 3.89
CA MET A 252 8.29 -14.87 3.34
C MET A 252 6.93 -14.36 3.84
N PRO A 253 5.86 -14.41 3.01
CA PRO A 253 4.50 -14.11 3.45
C PRO A 253 4.04 -14.94 4.65
N THR A 254 4.56 -16.16 4.77
CA THR A 254 4.37 -17.05 5.91
C THR A 254 4.98 -16.53 7.21
N ARG A 255 6.03 -15.73 7.12
CA ARG A 255 6.68 -15.09 8.28
C ARG A 255 5.92 -13.84 8.72
N THR A 256 5.63 -12.95 7.78
CA THR A 256 4.94 -11.68 8.05
C THR A 256 3.46 -11.84 8.32
N ARG A 257 2.87 -12.99 7.95
CA ARG A 257 1.41 -13.26 7.98
C ARG A 257 0.61 -12.31 7.10
N VAL A 258 1.23 -11.77 6.07
CA VAL A 258 0.60 -10.85 5.13
C VAL A 258 0.55 -11.50 3.76
N ILE A 259 -0.64 -11.88 3.32
CA ILE A 259 -0.86 -12.52 2.02
C ILE A 259 -1.85 -11.71 1.18
N PHE A 260 -2.95 -11.29 1.78
CA PHE A 260 -4.03 -10.59 1.08
C PHE A 260 -4.75 -9.62 2.03
N PRO A 261 -5.28 -8.48 1.54
CA PRO A 261 -6.07 -7.60 2.40
C PRO A 261 -7.23 -8.35 3.09
N PRO A 262 -7.49 -8.09 4.37
CA PRO A 262 -7.02 -6.96 5.18
C PRO A 262 -5.76 -7.21 6.02
N ASP A 263 -4.95 -8.23 5.71
CA ASP A 263 -3.71 -8.48 6.46
C ASP A 263 -2.82 -7.23 6.51
N ILE A 264 -2.11 -7.03 7.61
CA ILE A 264 -1.15 -5.93 7.78
C ILE A 264 0.10 -6.44 8.49
N LEU A 265 1.17 -5.68 8.39
CA LEU A 265 2.40 -5.95 9.15
C LEU A 265 2.17 -5.74 10.66
N HIS A 266 2.81 -6.57 11.48
CA HIS A 266 2.69 -6.54 12.93
C HIS A 266 4.04 -6.48 13.62
N GLY A 267 4.08 -5.80 14.76
CA GLY A 267 5.25 -5.75 15.62
C GLY A 267 6.49 -5.24 14.89
N ILE A 268 7.60 -5.93 15.02
CA ILE A 268 8.89 -5.52 14.45
C ILE A 268 8.90 -5.54 12.91
N ASP A 269 8.04 -6.35 12.29
CA ASP A 269 7.98 -6.44 10.82
C ASP A 269 7.48 -5.14 10.18
N SER A 270 6.76 -4.31 10.93
CA SER A 270 6.37 -2.97 10.48
C SER A 270 7.55 -2.00 10.33
N ASP A 271 8.68 -2.28 10.97
CA ASP A 271 9.87 -1.43 10.98
C ASP A 271 11.07 -2.08 10.25
N GLN A 272 11.03 -3.41 10.03
CA GLN A 272 12.10 -4.17 9.38
C GLN A 272 11.85 -4.32 7.88
N HIS A 273 12.30 -3.35 7.09
CA HIS A 273 12.17 -3.35 5.63
C HIS A 273 13.24 -2.46 4.96
N LEU A 274 13.48 -2.70 3.67
CA LEU A 274 14.43 -1.95 2.84
C LEU A 274 14.25 -0.43 2.94
N LEU A 275 13.00 0.03 2.88
CA LEU A 275 12.68 1.45 2.79
C LEU A 275 13.14 2.24 4.02
N ALA A 276 13.01 1.67 5.23
CA ALA A 276 13.53 2.31 6.44
C ALA A 276 15.05 2.51 6.35
N ILE A 277 15.76 1.51 5.85
CA ILE A 277 17.23 1.58 5.66
C ILE A 277 17.58 2.64 4.62
N LEU A 278 16.86 2.69 3.48
CA LEU A 278 17.10 3.70 2.46
C LEU A 278 16.85 5.13 2.98
N LYS A 279 15.82 5.32 3.80
CA LYS A 279 15.56 6.62 4.44
C LYS A 279 16.68 7.03 5.40
N ASP A 280 17.22 6.07 6.16
CA ASP A 280 18.37 6.31 7.05
C ASP A 280 19.64 6.71 6.25
N LEU A 281 19.76 6.24 5.01
CA LEU A 281 20.80 6.66 4.06
C LEU A 281 20.53 8.02 3.39
N GLY A 282 19.35 8.61 3.60
CA GLY A 282 18.98 9.91 3.06
C GLY A 282 18.17 9.89 1.77
N TYR A 283 17.68 8.74 1.34
CA TYR A 283 16.78 8.67 0.18
C TYR A 283 15.45 9.35 0.45
N THR A 284 14.98 10.12 -0.52
CA THR A 284 13.56 10.44 -0.66
C THR A 284 12.84 9.21 -1.24
N THR A 285 11.73 8.81 -0.65
CA THR A 285 11.07 7.55 -1.02
C THR A 285 9.64 7.76 -1.49
N ALA A 286 9.30 7.21 -2.66
CA ALA A 286 7.99 7.38 -3.27
C ALA A 286 7.38 6.05 -3.74
N GLN A 287 6.05 5.95 -3.70
CA GLN A 287 5.29 4.84 -4.26
C GLN A 287 4.22 5.37 -5.22
N ILE A 288 4.15 4.75 -6.40
CA ILE A 288 3.15 5.01 -7.43
C ILE A 288 2.45 3.69 -7.77
N GLY A 289 1.17 3.60 -7.49
CA GLY A 289 0.36 2.41 -7.72
C GLY A 289 -1.13 2.74 -7.70
N VAL A 290 -1.96 1.75 -7.44
CA VAL A 290 -3.40 1.91 -7.27
C VAL A 290 -3.72 2.12 -5.79
N ASN A 291 -4.44 3.19 -5.47
CA ASN A 291 -4.90 3.48 -4.12
C ASN A 291 -5.61 2.28 -3.49
N GLU A 292 -5.36 2.03 -2.20
CA GLU A 292 -5.95 0.94 -1.41
C GLU A 292 -5.61 -0.48 -1.89
N TYR A 293 -4.93 -0.62 -3.03
CA TYR A 293 -4.47 -1.90 -3.58
C TYR A 293 -2.95 -2.05 -3.47
N VAL A 294 -2.18 -1.18 -4.12
CA VAL A 294 -0.73 -1.04 -3.91
C VAL A 294 -0.50 0.28 -3.19
N ASP A 295 -0.66 0.27 -1.89
CA ASP A 295 -0.75 1.47 -1.07
C ASP A 295 -0.17 1.23 0.32
N ALA A 296 1.03 1.71 0.55
CA ALA A 296 1.75 1.53 1.82
C ALA A 296 0.98 2.10 3.03
N ASN A 297 0.06 3.03 2.83
CA ASN A 297 -0.81 3.53 3.90
C ASN A 297 -1.73 2.45 4.49
N THR A 298 -1.94 1.34 3.78
CA THR A 298 -2.79 0.23 4.23
C THR A 298 -2.00 -0.93 4.82
N TRP A 299 -0.66 -0.92 4.77
CA TRP A 299 0.19 -2.06 5.13
C TRP A 299 0.66 -2.05 6.58
N ASN A 300 0.43 -0.98 7.33
CA ASN A 300 1.04 -0.75 8.65
C ASN A 300 2.58 -0.80 8.61
N ILE A 301 3.17 -0.32 7.53
CA ILE A 301 4.61 -0.20 7.35
C ILE A 301 5.05 1.18 7.84
N HIS A 302 6.01 1.23 8.75
CA HIS A 302 6.45 2.46 9.39
C HIS A 302 7.69 3.03 8.70
N ASN A 303 7.81 4.35 8.66
CA ASN A 303 8.99 5.03 8.09
C ASN A 303 9.38 4.51 6.69
N ALA A 304 8.38 4.20 5.84
CA ALA A 304 8.60 3.57 4.53
C ALA A 304 8.73 4.60 3.40
N PHE A 305 7.66 5.32 3.12
CA PHE A 305 7.60 6.26 2.01
C PHE A 305 7.32 7.68 2.49
N ASP A 306 7.91 8.66 1.82
CA ASP A 306 7.59 10.08 2.01
C ASP A 306 6.33 10.45 1.23
N TRP A 307 6.07 9.76 0.12
CA TRP A 307 4.95 10.01 -0.76
C TRP A 307 4.38 8.70 -1.32
N VAL A 308 3.07 8.53 -1.25
CA VAL A 308 2.34 7.35 -1.74
C VAL A 308 1.10 7.77 -2.53
N ASN A 309 1.04 7.40 -3.80
CA ASN A 309 -0.14 7.59 -4.63
C ASN A 309 -0.70 9.03 -4.55
N GLN A 310 0.15 10.04 -4.80
CA GLN A 310 -0.16 11.48 -4.72
C GLN A 310 -0.52 12.00 -3.32
N ARG A 311 -0.18 11.24 -2.27
CA ARG A 311 -0.38 11.63 -0.87
C ARG A 311 0.94 11.58 -0.12
N THR A 312 1.21 12.59 0.69
CA THR A 312 2.33 12.54 1.63
C THR A 312 1.96 11.59 2.78
N VAL A 313 2.78 10.56 3.02
CA VAL A 313 2.49 9.55 4.07
C VAL A 313 2.83 10.06 5.45
N GLU A 314 3.96 10.74 5.55
CA GLU A 314 4.43 11.36 6.77
C GLU A 314 4.45 12.88 6.60
N GLY A 315 3.40 13.38 6.04
CA GLY A 315 3.25 14.70 5.43
C GLY A 315 3.59 15.89 6.29
N ASP A 316 4.09 15.73 7.52
CA ASP A 316 4.40 16.90 8.29
C ASP A 316 5.55 16.65 9.27
N ALA A 317 6.47 17.59 9.34
CA ALA A 317 7.47 17.68 10.40
C ALA A 317 6.83 17.54 11.81
N LEU A 318 5.56 17.89 11.93
CA LEU A 318 4.77 17.72 13.15
C LEU A 318 4.55 16.25 13.50
N VAL A 319 4.17 15.40 12.53
CA VAL A 319 3.94 13.96 12.78
C VAL A 319 5.26 13.29 13.15
N LYS A 320 6.33 13.56 12.42
CA LYS A 320 7.69 13.06 12.75
C LYS A 320 8.15 13.55 14.14
N THR A 321 7.82 14.79 14.50
CA THR A 321 8.13 15.32 15.83
C THR A 321 7.31 14.63 16.91
N LEU A 322 6.03 14.36 16.66
CA LEU A 322 5.14 13.66 17.61
C LEU A 322 5.58 12.22 17.83
N ASP A 323 6.03 11.55 16.78
CA ASP A 323 6.56 10.18 16.87
C ASP A 323 7.81 10.12 17.76
N ARG A 324 8.76 11.04 17.59
CA ARG A 324 9.95 11.17 18.47
C ARG A 324 9.60 11.40 19.95
N TRP A 325 8.40 11.87 20.23
CA TRP A 325 7.92 12.12 21.60
C TRP A 325 7.04 11.00 22.15
N GLY A 326 6.95 9.86 21.44
CA GLY A 326 6.15 8.69 21.85
C GLY A 326 4.67 8.79 21.51
N TYR A 327 4.28 9.70 20.61
CA TYR A 327 2.90 9.86 20.15
C TYR A 327 2.67 9.30 18.73
N GLY A 328 3.51 8.37 18.28
CA GLY A 328 3.45 7.78 16.93
C GLY A 328 2.08 7.20 16.59
N SER A 329 1.56 6.28 17.40
CA SER A 329 0.26 5.66 17.14
C SER A 329 -0.92 6.64 17.11
N PRO A 330 -1.06 7.62 18.04
CA PRO A 330 -2.05 8.68 17.91
C PRO A 330 -1.89 9.57 16.68
N ALA A 331 -0.64 9.91 16.32
CA ALA A 331 -0.36 10.71 15.15
C ALA A 331 -0.72 9.98 13.86
N TYR A 332 -0.32 8.71 13.75
CA TYR A 332 -0.67 7.85 12.62
C TYR A 332 -2.19 7.69 12.48
N PHE A 333 -2.90 7.49 13.59
CA PHE A 333 -4.36 7.40 13.58
C PHE A 333 -5.02 8.68 13.04
N ILE A 334 -4.60 9.86 13.51
CA ILE A 334 -5.12 11.15 13.03
C ILE A 334 -4.88 11.27 11.53
N PHE A 335 -3.66 10.97 11.08
CA PHE A 335 -3.29 11.01 9.67
C PHE A 335 -4.17 10.08 8.82
N THR A 336 -4.39 8.85 9.27
CA THR A 336 -5.28 7.89 8.59
C THR A 336 -6.72 8.42 8.49
N VAL A 337 -7.25 9.01 9.57
CA VAL A 337 -8.61 9.61 9.58
C VAL A 337 -8.67 10.82 8.65
N GLU A 338 -7.65 11.67 8.65
CA GLU A 338 -7.54 12.82 7.75
C GLU A 338 -7.55 12.39 6.29
N GLY A 339 -6.68 11.43 5.92
CA GLY A 339 -6.60 10.91 4.56
C GLY A 339 -7.91 10.29 4.07
N ARG A 340 -8.55 9.49 4.93
CA ARG A 340 -9.87 8.93 4.64
C ARG A 340 -10.92 10.01 4.38
N LEU A 341 -10.92 11.05 5.20
CA LEU A 341 -11.87 12.16 5.05
C LEU A 341 -11.56 13.00 3.81
N ALA A 342 -10.29 13.33 3.60
CA ALA A 342 -9.84 14.14 2.46
C ALA A 342 -10.24 13.48 1.14
N ASN A 343 -9.91 12.21 0.94
CA ASN A 343 -10.26 11.47 -0.26
C ASN A 343 -11.77 11.52 -0.55
N ARG A 344 -12.59 11.31 0.48
CA ARG A 344 -14.06 11.32 0.34
C ARG A 344 -14.62 12.70 0.02
N LEU A 345 -14.08 13.73 0.62
CA LEU A 345 -14.51 15.11 0.34
C LEU A 345 -14.05 15.58 -1.05
N LEU A 346 -12.80 15.29 -1.43
CA LEU A 346 -12.27 15.62 -2.74
C LEU A 346 -13.10 14.95 -3.85
N GLN A 347 -13.41 13.66 -3.68
CA GLN A 347 -14.26 12.91 -4.59
C GLN A 347 -15.69 13.46 -4.60
N ALA A 348 -16.34 13.61 -3.46
CA ALA A 348 -17.75 14.04 -3.38
C ALA A 348 -17.96 15.48 -3.87
N LEU A 349 -17.00 16.37 -3.69
CA LEU A 349 -17.06 17.77 -4.09
C LEU A 349 -16.55 18.02 -5.52
N HIS A 350 -16.21 16.99 -6.27
CA HIS A 350 -15.65 17.08 -7.63
C HIS A 350 -14.35 17.92 -7.72
N ILE A 351 -13.56 17.95 -6.65
CA ILE A 351 -12.26 18.64 -6.64
C ILE A 351 -11.21 17.75 -7.32
N GLU A 352 -11.24 16.46 -7.00
CA GLU A 352 -10.34 15.46 -7.54
C GLU A 352 -11.10 14.19 -7.85
N THR A 353 -10.66 13.43 -8.85
CA THR A 353 -11.19 12.09 -9.12
C THR A 353 -10.25 11.08 -8.52
N ILE A 354 -10.70 10.45 -7.43
CA ILE A 354 -9.98 9.33 -6.82
C ILE A 354 -10.30 8.08 -7.61
N GLU A 355 -9.30 7.31 -7.97
CA GLU A 355 -9.51 6.02 -8.63
C GLU A 355 -10.33 5.09 -7.73
N ASN A 356 -11.30 4.41 -8.34
CA ASN A 356 -11.98 3.32 -7.66
C ASN A 356 -11.09 2.08 -7.72
N PRO A 357 -10.51 1.62 -6.59
CA PRO A 357 -9.60 0.48 -6.61
C PRO A 357 -10.25 -0.80 -7.12
N PHE A 358 -11.57 -0.95 -6.95
CA PHE A 358 -12.29 -2.12 -7.45
C PHE A 358 -12.44 -2.10 -8.96
N SER A 359 -12.86 -0.97 -9.55
CA SER A 359 -12.95 -0.88 -11.01
C SER A 359 -11.58 -0.91 -11.69
N THR A 360 -10.56 -0.38 -11.03
CA THR A 360 -9.19 -0.38 -11.57
C THR A 360 -8.55 -1.76 -11.56
N VAL A 361 -8.92 -2.61 -10.61
CA VAL A 361 -8.27 -3.92 -10.39
C VAL A 361 -9.18 -5.09 -10.81
N ALA A 362 -10.51 -4.99 -10.61
CA ALA A 362 -11.46 -6.07 -10.91
C ALA A 362 -12.00 -6.01 -12.35
N ASP A 363 -12.21 -4.80 -12.88
CA ASP A 363 -12.58 -4.59 -14.28
C ASP A 363 -11.34 -4.61 -15.17
N ALA A 364 -11.53 -4.54 -16.50
CA ALA A 364 -10.40 -4.38 -17.42
C ALA A 364 -9.60 -3.12 -17.07
N PRO A 365 -8.32 -3.21 -16.69
CA PRO A 365 -7.53 -2.06 -16.31
C PRO A 365 -7.41 -1.10 -17.49
N GLN A 366 -7.81 0.14 -17.28
CA GLN A 366 -7.73 1.13 -18.34
C GLN A 366 -6.30 1.66 -18.46
N TRP A 367 -5.74 1.62 -19.66
CA TRP A 367 -4.42 2.16 -19.98
C TRP A 367 -4.22 3.61 -19.52
N ARG A 368 -5.30 4.41 -19.40
CA ARG A 368 -5.26 5.79 -18.90
C ARG A 368 -4.77 5.88 -17.47
N GLY A 369 -5.04 4.88 -16.65
CA GLY A 369 -4.53 4.80 -15.28
C GLY A 369 -3.01 4.66 -15.26
N ASP A 370 -2.46 3.72 -16.04
CA ASP A 370 -1.01 3.50 -16.12
C ASP A 370 -0.31 4.67 -16.81
N ARG A 371 -0.90 5.27 -17.84
CA ARG A 371 -0.36 6.51 -18.45
C ARG A 371 -0.20 7.60 -17.39
N ARG A 372 -1.20 7.81 -16.53
CA ARG A 372 -1.14 8.80 -15.45
C ARG A 372 -0.02 8.45 -14.43
N ARG A 373 0.11 7.18 -14.06
CA ARG A 373 1.20 6.72 -13.16
C ARG A 373 2.57 6.98 -13.76
N MET A 374 2.73 6.76 -15.06
CA MET A 374 3.97 7.09 -15.75
C MET A 374 4.21 8.60 -15.81
N ASP A 375 3.19 9.42 -16.05
CA ASP A 375 3.31 10.88 -15.98
C ASP A 375 3.71 11.35 -14.58
N ASP A 376 3.15 10.73 -13.52
CA ASP A 376 3.53 11.01 -12.13
C ASP A 376 4.99 10.64 -11.86
N LEU A 377 5.47 9.50 -12.36
CA LEU A 377 6.88 9.11 -12.26
C LEU A 377 7.80 10.13 -12.94
N LEU A 378 7.50 10.50 -14.18
CA LEU A 378 8.33 11.44 -14.94
C LEU A 378 8.37 12.83 -14.29
N ASN A 379 7.24 13.28 -13.73
CA ASN A 379 7.18 14.53 -12.97
C ASN A 379 7.99 14.45 -11.67
N LEU A 380 7.95 13.30 -10.99
CA LEU A 380 8.70 13.08 -9.76
C LEU A 380 10.22 13.13 -10.03
N LEU A 381 10.68 12.45 -11.08
CA LEU A 381 12.09 12.46 -11.51
C LEU A 381 12.59 13.86 -11.87
N ALA A 382 11.73 14.69 -12.47
CA ALA A 382 12.08 16.06 -12.84
C ALA A 382 12.13 17.02 -11.65
N GLY A 383 11.43 16.74 -10.56
CA GLY A 383 11.19 17.67 -9.45
C GLY A 383 11.82 17.29 -8.11
N THR A 384 12.29 16.06 -7.93
CA THR A 384 12.82 15.57 -6.66
C THR A 384 14.34 15.58 -6.64
N PRO A 385 14.97 16.09 -5.56
CA PRO A 385 16.42 15.96 -5.39
C PRO A 385 16.85 14.50 -5.23
N GLU A 386 18.01 14.16 -5.75
CA GLU A 386 18.68 12.87 -5.50
C GLU A 386 19.22 12.78 -4.07
N PRO A 387 19.35 11.58 -3.46
CA PRO A 387 18.97 10.29 -4.03
C PRO A 387 17.46 10.01 -3.86
N LEU A 388 16.85 9.44 -4.91
CA LEU A 388 15.44 9.07 -4.94
C LEU A 388 15.28 7.55 -5.04
N PHE A 389 14.41 6.99 -4.21
CA PHE A 389 13.85 5.65 -4.42
C PHE A 389 12.40 5.77 -4.84
N VAL A 390 12.03 5.18 -5.95
CA VAL A 390 10.62 5.12 -6.37
C VAL A 390 10.20 3.70 -6.72
N HIS A 391 9.09 3.25 -6.12
CA HIS A 391 8.40 2.02 -6.48
C HIS A 391 7.20 2.35 -7.35
N VAL A 392 7.16 1.77 -8.55
CA VAL A 392 6.06 1.95 -9.51
C VAL A 392 5.42 0.61 -9.80
N HIS A 393 4.11 0.51 -9.61
CA HIS A 393 3.35 -0.69 -9.90
C HIS A 393 2.21 -0.38 -10.87
N LEU A 394 2.36 -0.82 -12.11
CA LEU A 394 1.39 -0.69 -13.18
C LEU A 394 0.43 -1.88 -13.17
N VAL A 395 -0.73 -1.76 -13.79
CA VAL A 395 -1.78 -2.79 -13.73
C VAL A 395 -2.38 -3.17 -15.08
N GLU A 396 -1.87 -2.64 -16.20
CA GLU A 396 -2.44 -2.91 -17.54
C GLU A 396 -2.33 -4.39 -17.95
N THR A 397 -1.42 -5.16 -17.33
CA THR A 397 -1.29 -6.61 -17.51
C THR A 397 -2.09 -7.45 -16.50
N HIS A 398 -2.78 -6.79 -15.55
CA HIS A 398 -3.63 -7.45 -14.55
C HIS A 398 -4.99 -7.88 -15.10
N GLY A 399 -5.57 -8.90 -14.47
CA GLY A 399 -6.93 -9.37 -14.74
C GLY A 399 -7.02 -10.33 -15.91
N SER A 400 -8.24 -10.64 -16.29
CA SER A 400 -8.56 -11.63 -17.33
C SER A 400 -9.06 -11.00 -18.63
N ILE A 401 -9.37 -9.70 -18.62
CA ILE A 401 -9.79 -8.89 -19.75
C ILE A 401 -8.82 -7.71 -19.83
N TYR A 402 -8.33 -7.42 -21.02
CA TYR A 402 -7.27 -6.42 -21.24
C TYR A 402 -7.76 -5.29 -22.15
N GLU A 403 -7.32 -4.08 -21.90
CA GLU A 403 -7.57 -2.91 -22.75
C GLU A 403 -6.24 -2.24 -23.19
N PRO A 404 -5.41 -2.92 -23.96
CA PRO A 404 -4.11 -2.38 -24.35
C PRO A 404 -4.25 -1.15 -25.24
N VAL A 405 -3.40 -0.14 -24.99
CA VAL A 405 -3.32 1.04 -25.86
C VAL A 405 -2.67 0.72 -27.19
N ILE A 406 -1.65 -0.12 -27.17
CA ILE A 406 -0.94 -0.58 -28.37
C ILE A 406 -1.54 -1.92 -28.79
N ARG A 407 -2.10 -1.98 -29.98
CA ARG A 407 -2.62 -3.22 -30.56
C ARG A 407 -1.80 -3.64 -31.76
N ARG A 408 -1.14 -4.75 -31.64
CA ARG A 408 -0.34 -5.38 -32.69
C ARG A 408 -0.77 -6.82 -32.95
N PHE A 409 -0.98 -7.58 -31.90
CA PHE A 409 -1.34 -8.99 -31.96
C PHE A 409 -2.85 -9.21 -31.95
N SER A 410 -3.61 -8.33 -31.31
CA SER A 410 -5.07 -8.38 -31.22
C SER A 410 -5.80 -7.57 -32.31
N VAL A 411 -5.10 -7.11 -33.35
CA VAL A 411 -5.72 -6.32 -34.43
C VAL A 411 -6.78 -7.13 -35.16
N GLY A 412 -8.03 -6.64 -35.14
CA GLY A 412 -9.16 -7.30 -35.79
C GLY A 412 -9.71 -8.52 -35.04
N ILE A 413 -9.23 -8.75 -33.83
CA ILE A 413 -9.72 -9.80 -32.93
C ILE A 413 -10.66 -9.16 -31.91
N GLU A 414 -11.78 -9.81 -31.60
CA GLU A 414 -12.67 -9.46 -30.51
C GLU A 414 -12.24 -10.25 -29.26
N GLN A 415 -12.24 -9.60 -28.10
CA GLN A 415 -11.93 -10.27 -26.83
C GLN A 415 -13.22 -10.87 -26.28
N ASP A 416 -13.51 -12.12 -26.68
CA ASP A 416 -14.72 -12.87 -26.34
C ASP A 416 -14.50 -13.89 -25.22
N GLU A 417 -13.23 -14.16 -24.87
CA GLU A 417 -12.85 -15.06 -23.79
C GLU A 417 -11.91 -14.35 -22.80
N LYS A 418 -11.84 -14.89 -21.58
CA LYS A 418 -10.88 -14.47 -20.56
C LYS A 418 -9.48 -14.98 -20.91
N TRP A 419 -8.47 -14.22 -20.53
CA TRP A 419 -7.04 -14.58 -20.64
C TRP A 419 -6.55 -14.79 -22.07
N MET A 420 -7.11 -14.06 -23.03
CA MET A 420 -6.66 -14.14 -24.44
C MET A 420 -5.24 -13.61 -24.59
N ALA A 421 -4.32 -14.49 -25.06
CA ALA A 421 -2.90 -14.20 -25.18
C ALA A 421 -2.61 -12.99 -26.10
N ASP A 422 -3.39 -12.81 -27.19
CA ASP A 422 -3.16 -11.69 -28.12
C ASP A 422 -3.33 -10.32 -27.46
N PHE A 423 -4.31 -10.19 -26.56
CA PHE A 423 -4.54 -8.96 -25.81
C PHE A 423 -3.57 -8.79 -24.66
N TYR A 424 -3.19 -9.88 -24.01
CA TYR A 424 -2.17 -9.87 -22.96
C TYR A 424 -0.79 -9.46 -23.54
N ASP A 425 -0.41 -10.02 -24.68
CA ASP A 425 0.84 -9.68 -25.37
C ASP A 425 0.85 -8.20 -25.79
N ASP A 426 -0.29 -7.64 -26.19
CA ASP A 426 -0.44 -6.21 -26.49
C ASP A 426 -0.33 -5.34 -25.22
N SER A 427 -0.83 -5.82 -24.06
CA SER A 427 -0.63 -5.13 -22.78
C SER A 427 0.84 -5.14 -22.34
N ILE A 428 1.56 -6.25 -22.59
CA ILE A 428 3.03 -6.31 -22.39
C ILE A 428 3.75 -5.33 -23.30
N LEU A 429 3.33 -5.24 -24.57
CA LEU A 429 3.91 -4.28 -25.51
C LEU A 429 3.66 -2.82 -25.08
N SER A 430 2.51 -2.54 -24.46
CA SER A 430 2.21 -1.23 -23.86
C SER A 430 3.12 -0.93 -22.68
N PHE A 431 3.35 -1.91 -21.79
CA PHE A 431 4.30 -1.80 -20.68
C PHE A 431 5.72 -1.54 -21.20
N ASP A 432 6.16 -2.28 -22.22
CA ASP A 432 7.48 -2.09 -22.85
C ASP A 432 7.64 -0.69 -23.46
N ALA A 433 6.57 -0.13 -24.02
CA ALA A 433 6.60 1.23 -24.54
C ALA A 433 6.79 2.28 -23.43
N TYR A 434 6.17 2.08 -22.25
CA TYR A 434 6.41 2.91 -21.07
C TYR A 434 7.87 2.79 -20.59
N MET A 435 8.45 1.59 -20.64
CA MET A 435 9.86 1.39 -20.32
C MET A 435 10.78 2.11 -21.29
N GLY A 436 10.46 2.06 -22.60
CA GLY A 436 11.18 2.82 -23.62
C GLY A 436 11.16 4.33 -23.36
N GLU A 437 9.99 4.89 -23.03
CA GLU A 437 9.85 6.31 -22.68
C GLU A 437 10.67 6.69 -21.44
N LEU A 438 10.61 5.88 -20.37
CA LEU A 438 11.39 6.10 -19.15
C LEU A 438 12.89 6.12 -19.44
N ILE A 439 13.39 5.13 -20.18
CA ILE A 439 14.80 5.02 -20.54
C ILE A 439 15.25 6.25 -21.35
N GLU A 440 14.46 6.69 -22.33
CA GLU A 440 14.77 7.87 -23.14
C GLU A 440 14.81 9.16 -22.29
N VAL A 441 13.88 9.33 -21.34
CA VAL A 441 13.88 10.47 -20.42
C VAL A 441 15.11 10.46 -19.52
N LEU A 442 15.47 9.30 -18.92
CA LEU A 442 16.66 9.17 -18.09
C LEU A 442 17.95 9.45 -18.89
N LYS A 443 18.04 8.99 -20.13
CA LYS A 443 19.18 9.30 -21.01
C LYS A 443 19.23 10.78 -21.37
N ALA A 444 18.10 11.38 -21.71
CA ALA A 444 18.03 12.79 -22.09
C ALA A 444 18.36 13.74 -20.91
N SER A 445 18.05 13.36 -19.68
CA SER A 445 18.40 14.09 -18.46
C SER A 445 19.83 13.82 -17.98
N GLY A 446 20.50 12.79 -18.50
CA GLY A 446 21.80 12.34 -18.02
C GLY A 446 21.75 11.49 -16.75
N GLN A 447 20.57 11.13 -16.27
CA GLN A 447 20.38 10.34 -15.04
C GLN A 447 20.55 8.83 -15.27
N PHE A 448 20.50 8.34 -16.53
CA PHE A 448 20.52 6.92 -16.83
C PHE A 448 21.73 6.20 -16.23
N ASP A 449 22.93 6.76 -16.38
CA ASP A 449 24.18 6.17 -15.86
C ASP A 449 24.33 6.33 -14.33
N HIS A 450 23.39 7.01 -13.67
CA HIS A 450 23.32 7.19 -12.22
C HIS A 450 22.09 6.53 -11.57
N THR A 451 21.33 5.76 -12.36
CA THR A 451 20.09 5.11 -11.90
C THR A 451 20.23 3.59 -11.87
N LEU A 452 19.92 2.98 -10.72
CA LEU A 452 19.63 1.56 -10.63
C LEU A 452 18.17 1.33 -11.06
N LEU A 453 17.96 0.83 -12.28
CA LEU A 453 16.63 0.54 -12.81
C LEU A 453 16.31 -0.95 -12.68
N ILE A 454 15.28 -1.29 -11.90
CA ILE A 454 14.87 -2.66 -11.64
C ILE A 454 13.49 -2.90 -12.23
N VAL A 455 13.40 -3.87 -13.14
CA VAL A 455 12.14 -4.35 -13.74
C VAL A 455 11.76 -5.67 -13.11
N TYR A 456 10.53 -5.76 -12.56
CA TYR A 456 10.05 -6.95 -11.87
C TYR A 456 8.57 -7.21 -12.12
N SER A 457 8.04 -8.31 -11.58
CA SER A 457 6.60 -8.54 -11.41
C SER A 457 6.31 -9.10 -10.02
N ASP A 458 5.10 -8.87 -9.56
CA ASP A 458 4.59 -9.42 -8.30
C ASP A 458 4.19 -10.89 -8.42
N HIS A 459 3.58 -11.30 -9.52
CA HIS A 459 3.28 -12.68 -9.90
C HIS A 459 3.14 -12.80 -11.42
N ALA A 460 2.93 -14.00 -11.93
CA ALA A 460 2.69 -14.23 -13.36
C ALA A 460 1.19 -14.15 -13.69
N MET A 461 0.86 -14.17 -14.99
CA MET A 461 -0.50 -14.13 -15.52
C MET A 461 -1.43 -15.12 -14.77
N GLY A 462 -2.64 -14.68 -14.42
CA GLY A 462 -3.61 -15.51 -13.74
C GLY A 462 -3.24 -15.87 -12.30
N PHE A 463 -2.50 -15.00 -11.62
CA PHE A 463 -2.07 -15.19 -10.22
C PHE A 463 -1.20 -16.44 -10.03
N GLN A 464 -0.44 -16.81 -11.06
CA GLN A 464 0.41 -18.00 -11.01
C GLN A 464 1.73 -17.69 -10.32
N THR A 465 2.12 -18.58 -9.42
CA THR A 465 3.42 -18.60 -8.75
C THR A 465 4.38 -19.61 -9.39
N ILE A 466 3.86 -20.53 -10.18
CA ILE A 466 4.63 -21.61 -10.82
C ILE A 466 5.24 -21.23 -12.16
N GLU A 467 4.97 -20.04 -12.63
CA GLU A 467 5.55 -19.48 -13.85
C GLU A 467 6.64 -18.49 -13.52
N ARG A 468 7.57 -18.32 -14.47
CA ARG A 468 8.62 -17.34 -14.36
C ARG A 468 8.07 -15.93 -14.47
N ILE A 469 8.58 -15.05 -13.62
CA ILE A 469 8.36 -13.59 -13.70
C ILE A 469 9.61 -12.90 -14.24
N PRO A 470 9.52 -11.70 -14.79
CA PRO A 470 10.70 -10.91 -15.14
C PRO A 470 11.43 -10.44 -13.87
N LEU A 471 12.75 -10.48 -13.93
CA LEU A 471 13.62 -9.74 -13.03
C LEU A 471 14.86 -9.31 -13.80
N MET A 472 15.01 -8.01 -13.98
CA MET A 472 16.12 -7.39 -14.69
C MET A 472 16.59 -6.18 -13.89
N MET A 473 17.90 -6.01 -13.76
CA MET A 473 18.52 -4.90 -13.04
C MET A 473 19.59 -4.22 -13.93
N HIS A 474 19.32 -2.99 -14.34
CA HIS A 474 20.33 -2.15 -14.95
C HIS A 474 21.03 -1.34 -13.87
N PHE A 475 22.33 -1.58 -13.72
CA PHE A 475 23.16 -0.90 -12.72
C PHE A 475 23.86 0.33 -13.34
N PRO A 476 24.08 1.40 -12.58
CA PRO A 476 24.86 2.54 -13.00
C PRO A 476 26.18 2.11 -13.66
N ALA A 477 26.51 2.78 -14.77
CA ALA A 477 27.72 2.49 -15.55
C ALA A 477 27.88 1.00 -15.95
N GLU A 478 26.80 0.26 -16.11
CA GLU A 478 26.76 -1.14 -16.54
C GLU A 478 27.66 -2.06 -15.69
N GLN A 479 27.73 -1.81 -14.36
CA GLN A 479 28.64 -2.54 -13.46
C GLN A 479 28.38 -4.04 -13.41
N TYR A 480 27.13 -4.45 -13.58
CA TYR A 480 26.74 -5.86 -13.59
C TYR A 480 25.90 -6.13 -14.84
N VAL A 481 26.45 -6.93 -15.75
CA VAL A 481 25.81 -7.31 -17.01
C VAL A 481 25.90 -8.80 -17.20
N GLY A 482 24.84 -9.39 -17.72
CA GLY A 482 24.78 -10.82 -18.05
C GLY A 482 23.50 -11.50 -17.60
N ARG A 483 23.50 -12.83 -17.65
CA ARG A 483 22.32 -13.62 -17.30
C ARG A 483 22.61 -14.61 -16.17
N ILE A 484 21.72 -14.64 -15.18
CA ILE A 484 21.74 -15.55 -14.06
C ILE A 484 20.75 -16.67 -14.32
N GLN A 485 21.20 -17.92 -14.30
CA GLN A 485 20.37 -19.11 -14.49
C GLN A 485 19.98 -19.79 -13.19
N THR A 486 20.55 -19.41 -12.07
CA THR A 486 20.13 -19.82 -10.74
C THR A 486 18.71 -19.33 -10.46
N ASN A 487 17.91 -20.13 -9.74
CA ASN A 487 16.58 -19.70 -9.29
C ASN A 487 16.69 -18.47 -8.40
N VAL A 488 15.93 -17.44 -8.71
CA VAL A 488 15.86 -16.16 -8.01
C VAL A 488 14.42 -15.92 -7.55
N GLN A 489 14.25 -15.17 -6.48
CA GLN A 489 12.92 -14.85 -5.94
C GLN A 489 12.80 -13.36 -5.60
N ASN A 490 11.58 -12.85 -5.49
CA ASN A 490 11.35 -11.44 -5.18
C ASN A 490 12.00 -11.00 -3.85
N LEU A 491 12.14 -11.91 -2.89
CA LEU A 491 12.85 -11.64 -1.63
C LEU A 491 14.31 -11.23 -1.84
N ASP A 492 14.92 -11.60 -2.96
CA ASP A 492 16.34 -11.35 -3.25
C ASP A 492 16.60 -9.90 -3.72
N ILE A 493 15.55 -9.16 -4.08
CA ILE A 493 15.68 -7.79 -4.59
C ILE A 493 16.24 -6.86 -3.51
N SER A 494 15.65 -6.86 -2.30
CA SER A 494 16.07 -5.98 -1.22
C SER A 494 17.52 -6.20 -0.76
N PRO A 495 17.99 -7.44 -0.47
CA PRO A 495 19.40 -7.67 -0.15
C PRO A 495 20.35 -7.35 -1.30
N THR A 496 19.93 -7.49 -2.57
CA THR A 496 20.73 -7.10 -3.72
C THR A 496 20.94 -5.58 -3.78
N ILE A 497 19.89 -4.80 -3.53
CA ILE A 497 20.00 -3.33 -3.45
C ILE A 497 20.97 -2.94 -2.32
N LEU A 498 20.83 -3.52 -1.14
CA LEU A 498 21.70 -3.20 0.01
C LEU A 498 23.15 -3.54 -0.27
N GLU A 499 23.41 -4.70 -0.83
CA GLU A 499 24.78 -5.10 -1.17
C GLU A 499 25.39 -4.17 -2.23
N TYR A 500 24.63 -3.82 -3.26
CA TYR A 500 25.06 -2.85 -4.26
C TYR A 500 25.44 -1.50 -3.63
N LEU A 501 24.65 -1.04 -2.66
CA LEU A 501 24.93 0.17 -1.88
C LEU A 501 26.04 -0.02 -0.84
N SER A 502 26.68 -1.19 -0.76
CA SER A 502 27.68 -1.54 0.26
C SER A 502 27.13 -1.44 1.70
N VAL A 503 25.83 -1.65 1.87
CA VAL A 503 25.16 -1.70 3.18
C VAL A 503 25.06 -3.16 3.63
N PRO A 504 25.46 -3.48 4.87
CA PRO A 504 25.34 -4.84 5.38
C PRO A 504 23.89 -5.32 5.34
N VAL A 505 23.67 -6.51 4.77
CA VAL A 505 22.33 -7.13 4.73
C VAL A 505 21.95 -7.57 6.15
N PRO A 506 20.84 -7.08 6.72
CA PRO A 506 20.41 -7.46 8.05
C PRO A 506 20.07 -8.96 8.15
N ALA A 507 20.39 -9.57 9.29
CA ALA A 507 20.16 -11.01 9.52
C ALA A 507 18.66 -11.41 9.55
N TRP A 508 17.75 -10.45 9.61
CA TRP A 508 16.31 -10.72 9.53
C TRP A 508 15.78 -10.86 8.10
N MET A 509 16.56 -10.47 7.07
CA MET A 509 16.22 -10.72 5.67
C MET A 509 16.41 -12.20 5.34
N GLU A 510 15.44 -12.81 4.67
CA GLU A 510 15.43 -14.21 4.25
C GLU A 510 15.90 -14.39 2.80
N GLY A 511 15.93 -13.32 2.02
CA GLY A 511 16.46 -13.29 0.66
C GLY A 511 17.99 -13.21 0.63
N GLU A 512 18.56 -13.47 -0.52
CA GLU A 512 20.01 -13.42 -0.78
C GLU A 512 20.31 -12.47 -1.95
N SER A 513 21.43 -11.76 -1.88
CA SER A 513 21.83 -10.93 -3.02
C SER A 513 22.17 -11.77 -4.25
N ILE A 514 21.66 -11.37 -5.39
CA ILE A 514 21.91 -12.06 -6.66
C ILE A 514 23.24 -11.68 -7.33
N LEU A 515 23.96 -10.69 -6.80
CA LEU A 515 25.20 -10.22 -7.39
C LEU A 515 26.32 -11.29 -7.42
N HIS A 516 26.22 -12.27 -6.53
CA HIS A 516 27.16 -13.38 -6.43
C HIS A 516 26.67 -14.69 -7.03
N PHE A 517 25.44 -14.70 -7.57
CA PHE A 517 24.90 -15.92 -8.15
C PHE A 517 25.66 -16.26 -9.42
N SER A 518 26.36 -17.36 -9.38
CA SER A 518 26.84 -18.06 -10.54
C SER A 518 25.85 -19.17 -10.90
N ASN A 519 26.01 -19.82 -12.06
CA ASN A 519 25.12 -20.90 -12.54
C ASN A 519 25.14 -22.16 -11.64
N GLN A 520 25.07 -21.99 -10.32
CA GLN A 520 25.02 -23.04 -9.33
C GLN A 520 23.57 -23.32 -8.92
N VAL A 521 23.31 -24.57 -8.52
CA VAL A 521 22.02 -24.94 -7.93
C VAL A 521 21.93 -24.30 -6.54
N ARG A 522 20.89 -23.51 -6.34
CA ARG A 522 20.57 -22.91 -5.05
C ARG A 522 19.75 -23.88 -4.20
N GLU A 523 19.76 -23.69 -2.90
CA GLU A 523 18.78 -24.27 -1.96
C GLU A 523 17.35 -24.01 -2.43
N PRO A 524 16.40 -24.87 -2.07
CA PRO A 524 15.02 -24.69 -2.48
C PRO A 524 14.47 -23.31 -2.12
N ILE A 525 13.76 -22.69 -3.06
CA ILE A 525 13.00 -21.46 -2.80
C ILE A 525 11.51 -21.78 -2.68
N PHE A 526 10.76 -20.90 -2.03
CA PHE A 526 9.38 -21.15 -1.65
C PHE A 526 8.42 -20.10 -2.17
N ALA A 527 7.21 -20.55 -2.50
CA ALA A 527 6.08 -19.65 -2.72
C ALA A 527 4.82 -20.21 -2.05
N VAL A 528 3.93 -19.31 -1.68
CA VAL A 528 2.61 -19.67 -1.15
C VAL A 528 1.51 -19.17 -2.06
N ARG A 529 0.44 -19.97 -2.16
CA ARG A 529 -0.72 -19.62 -2.94
C ARG A 529 -1.98 -19.77 -2.12
N MET A 530 -2.82 -18.74 -2.13
CA MET A 530 -4.17 -18.83 -1.60
C MET A 530 -5.05 -19.62 -2.59
N ASN A 531 -5.85 -20.53 -2.08
CA ASN A 531 -6.97 -21.07 -2.83
C ASN A 531 -8.16 -20.12 -2.62
N ILE A 532 -8.21 -19.07 -3.37
CA ILE A 532 -9.48 -18.38 -3.52
C ILE A 532 -10.22 -19.17 -4.57
N SER A 533 -11.10 -20.06 -4.14
CA SER A 533 -12.20 -20.53 -4.97
C SER A 533 -13.24 -19.43 -5.23
N ALA A 534 -13.07 -18.24 -4.66
CA ALA A 534 -13.59 -17.03 -5.21
C ALA A 534 -12.76 -16.72 -6.48
N GLU A 535 -13.29 -17.09 -7.64
CA GLU A 535 -13.20 -16.20 -8.78
C GLU A 535 -13.24 -14.77 -8.23
N ILE A 536 -12.41 -13.86 -8.74
CA ILE A 536 -12.48 -12.41 -8.51
C ILE A 536 -13.95 -12.09 -8.26
N PRO A 537 -14.31 -11.49 -7.12
CA PRO A 537 -15.71 -11.34 -6.74
C PRO A 537 -16.46 -10.85 -7.97
N PRO A 538 -17.57 -11.50 -8.35
CA PRO A 538 -18.23 -11.20 -9.60
C PRO A 538 -18.41 -9.69 -9.66
N THR A 539 -18.16 -9.11 -10.82
CA THR A 539 -18.31 -7.66 -11.07
C THR A 539 -19.68 -7.14 -10.66
N ASP A 540 -20.64 -8.04 -10.44
CA ASP A 540 -21.90 -7.76 -9.77
C ASP A 540 -21.80 -8.02 -8.26
N PRO A 541 -21.73 -6.97 -7.42
CA PRO A 541 -21.70 -7.10 -5.97
C PRO A 541 -22.95 -7.79 -5.39
N ASN A 542 -24.02 -7.98 -6.17
CA ASN A 542 -25.23 -8.68 -5.75
C ASN A 542 -25.12 -10.21 -5.87
N LEU A 543 -24.08 -10.73 -6.53
CA LEU A 543 -23.81 -12.16 -6.66
C LEU A 543 -22.82 -12.70 -5.62
N ALA A 544 -22.19 -11.83 -4.83
CA ALA A 544 -21.44 -12.26 -3.67
C ALA A 544 -22.41 -12.76 -2.60
N ASP A 545 -22.31 -14.04 -2.21
CA ASP A 545 -23.08 -14.58 -1.08
C ASP A 545 -22.77 -13.71 0.17
N PRO A 546 -23.75 -12.98 0.73
CA PRO A 546 -23.51 -12.12 1.90
C PRO A 546 -23.12 -12.92 3.16
N GLY A 547 -23.18 -14.24 3.13
CA GLY A 547 -22.80 -15.13 4.22
C GLY A 547 -21.41 -15.76 4.05
N SER A 548 -20.80 -15.70 2.89
CA SER A 548 -19.42 -16.10 2.70
C SER A 548 -18.52 -14.92 3.00
N ASP A 549 -17.97 -14.86 4.18
CA ASP A 549 -16.79 -14.06 4.45
C ASP A 549 -15.66 -14.63 3.60
N PRO A 550 -15.23 -13.97 2.50
CA PRO A 550 -14.12 -14.47 1.69
C PRO A 550 -12.80 -14.53 2.49
N PHE A 551 -12.81 -14.00 3.72
CA PHE A 551 -11.70 -13.99 4.66
C PHE A 551 -11.90 -14.94 5.85
N ALA A 552 -13.06 -15.62 5.96
CA ALA A 552 -13.31 -16.64 6.95
C ALA A 552 -12.83 -18.01 6.48
N THR A 553 -11.58 -18.13 6.10
CA THR A 553 -10.94 -19.44 6.09
C THR A 553 -10.39 -19.69 7.48
N GLU A 554 -11.17 -20.35 8.31
CA GLU A 554 -10.65 -20.97 9.51
C GLU A 554 -9.41 -21.80 9.11
N ASN A 555 -8.24 -21.40 9.54
CA ASN A 555 -7.01 -22.15 9.71
C ASN A 555 -5.93 -22.15 8.63
N HIS A 556 -6.10 -21.65 7.40
CA HIS A 556 -4.95 -21.56 6.48
C HIS A 556 -4.90 -20.20 5.78
N GLU A 557 -3.91 -19.40 6.12
CA GLU A 557 -3.58 -18.16 5.43
C GLU A 557 -3.23 -18.42 3.95
N PHE A 558 -2.79 -19.64 3.64
CA PHE A 558 -2.53 -20.16 2.29
C PHE A 558 -2.93 -21.63 2.18
N SER A 559 -3.29 -22.06 0.98
CA SER A 559 -3.74 -23.44 0.71
C SER A 559 -2.70 -24.31 0.03
N PHE A 560 -1.70 -23.68 -0.61
CA PHE A 560 -0.62 -24.39 -1.29
C PHE A 560 0.73 -23.88 -0.84
N LEU A 561 1.63 -24.82 -0.56
CA LEU A 561 3.06 -24.57 -0.45
C LEU A 561 3.74 -25.09 -1.70
N GLN A 562 4.54 -24.24 -2.34
CA GLN A 562 5.29 -24.58 -3.54
C GLN A 562 6.79 -24.49 -3.23
N ILE A 563 7.49 -25.55 -3.57
CA ILE A 563 8.93 -25.70 -3.36
C ILE A 563 9.58 -25.81 -4.73
N PHE A 564 10.45 -24.86 -5.06
CA PHE A 564 11.17 -24.84 -6.31
C PHE A 564 12.59 -25.33 -6.08
N TYR A 565 12.92 -26.39 -6.76
CA TYR A 565 14.28 -26.90 -6.76
C TYR A 565 14.70 -27.15 -8.20
N CYS A 566 15.65 -26.35 -8.68
CA CYS A 566 16.02 -26.37 -10.08
C CYS A 566 14.77 -26.13 -10.97
N GLN A 567 14.56 -26.94 -12.03
CA GLN A 567 13.38 -26.88 -12.90
C GLN A 567 12.11 -27.52 -12.34
N ARG A 568 12.16 -28.08 -11.13
CA ARG A 568 11.04 -28.81 -10.53
C ARG A 568 10.29 -27.96 -9.52
N ILE A 569 8.98 -28.14 -9.53
CA ILE A 569 8.05 -27.53 -8.58
C ILE A 569 7.33 -28.67 -7.87
N TYR A 570 7.55 -28.77 -6.57
CA TYR A 570 6.81 -29.64 -5.69
C TYR A 570 5.68 -28.83 -5.05
N ASN A 571 4.47 -29.07 -5.51
CA ASN A 571 3.29 -28.32 -5.05
C ASN A 571 2.52 -29.18 -4.05
N LEU A 572 2.52 -28.75 -2.79
CA LEU A 572 1.75 -29.34 -1.72
C LEU A 572 0.41 -28.62 -1.60
N ASP A 573 -0.67 -29.34 -1.83
CA ASP A 573 -2.03 -28.91 -1.49
C ASP A 573 -2.27 -29.26 -0.01
N LEU A 574 -2.26 -28.24 0.85
CA LEU A 574 -2.40 -28.41 2.30
C LEU A 574 -3.82 -28.81 2.71
N VAL A 575 -4.82 -28.48 1.90
CA VAL A 575 -6.22 -28.83 2.16
C VAL A 575 -6.51 -30.28 1.78
N ALA A 576 -6.03 -30.70 0.60
CA ALA A 576 -6.22 -32.07 0.12
C ALA A 576 -5.18 -33.06 0.70
N GLY A 577 -4.06 -32.58 1.24
CA GLY A 577 -2.94 -33.42 1.67
C GLY A 577 -2.24 -34.11 0.49
N GLU A 578 -2.19 -33.47 -0.67
CA GLU A 578 -1.67 -34.07 -1.90
C GLU A 578 -0.44 -33.35 -2.44
N TRP A 579 0.54 -34.13 -2.91
CA TRP A 579 1.69 -33.64 -3.62
C TRP A 579 1.50 -33.73 -5.13
N LYS A 580 1.82 -32.64 -5.85
CA LYS A 580 1.85 -32.61 -7.32
C LYS A 580 3.21 -32.13 -7.80
N LEU A 581 3.88 -32.95 -8.62
CA LEU A 581 5.15 -32.60 -9.24
C LEU A 581 4.88 -31.93 -10.58
N ARG A 582 5.53 -30.78 -10.82
CA ARG A 582 5.47 -30.05 -12.09
C ARG A 582 6.88 -29.67 -12.53
N SER A 583 7.02 -29.25 -13.78
CA SER A 583 8.23 -28.59 -14.30
C SER A 583 7.92 -27.15 -14.60
N VAL A 584 8.91 -26.29 -14.39
CA VAL A 584 8.84 -24.88 -14.78
C VAL A 584 8.80 -24.78 -16.30
N ASN A 585 7.83 -24.07 -16.84
CA ASN A 585 7.74 -23.81 -18.28
C ASN A 585 8.80 -22.77 -18.68
N GLY A 586 9.50 -23.02 -19.79
CA GLY A 586 10.54 -22.12 -20.29
C GLY A 586 11.78 -22.01 -19.38
N TYR A 587 12.00 -22.97 -18.48
CA TYR A 587 13.18 -23.01 -17.62
C TYR A 587 14.48 -22.99 -18.44
N VAL A 588 15.39 -22.09 -18.08
CA VAL A 588 16.68 -21.93 -18.75
C VAL A 588 17.77 -22.61 -17.92
N ALA A 589 18.52 -23.43 -18.50
CA ALA A 589 19.56 -24.32 -17.96
C ALA A 589 19.05 -25.66 -17.40
N PRO A 590 19.74 -26.72 -17.73
CA PRO A 590 19.44 -28.03 -17.16
C PRO A 590 19.94 -28.11 -15.70
N CYS A 591 19.16 -28.77 -14.85
CA CYS A 591 19.69 -29.23 -13.59
C CYS A 591 20.80 -30.27 -13.80
N PRO A 592 21.77 -30.38 -12.90
CA PRO A 592 22.69 -31.49 -12.87
C PRO A 592 21.93 -32.82 -12.88
N THR A 593 22.32 -33.73 -13.78
CA THR A 593 21.70 -35.04 -13.90
C THR A 593 21.98 -35.84 -12.63
N GLY A 594 20.97 -36.11 -11.83
CA GLY A 594 21.05 -36.93 -10.60
C GLY A 594 20.53 -36.29 -9.32
N ASP A 595 20.37 -34.97 -9.29
CA ASP A 595 20.10 -34.24 -8.05
C ASP A 595 18.64 -33.79 -7.90
N LEU A 596 17.70 -34.59 -8.36
CA LEU A 596 16.29 -34.35 -8.05
C LEU A 596 16.01 -34.77 -6.60
N LEU A 597 15.36 -33.91 -5.83
CA LEU A 597 14.90 -34.26 -4.50
C LEU A 597 13.86 -35.37 -4.58
N HIS A 598 14.06 -36.44 -3.81
CA HIS A 598 13.04 -37.46 -3.61
C HIS A 598 11.91 -36.92 -2.73
N LEU A 599 10.72 -37.47 -2.86
CA LEU A 599 9.53 -36.97 -2.13
C LEU A 599 9.78 -36.91 -0.61
N ASP A 600 10.49 -37.87 -0.04
CA ASP A 600 10.81 -37.87 1.39
C ASP A 600 11.71 -36.69 1.78
N GLN A 601 12.68 -36.32 0.92
CA GLN A 601 13.52 -35.14 1.13
C GLN A 601 12.70 -33.85 1.03
N VAL A 602 11.78 -33.80 0.05
CA VAL A 602 10.88 -32.64 -0.13
C VAL A 602 9.95 -32.47 1.07
N ARG A 603 9.43 -33.59 1.61
CA ARG A 603 8.63 -33.58 2.86
C ARG A 603 9.43 -33.00 4.01
N GLN A 604 10.67 -33.43 4.17
CA GLN A 604 11.56 -32.89 5.21
C GLN A 604 11.77 -31.39 5.01
N VAL A 605 12.07 -30.95 3.79
CA VAL A 605 12.24 -29.52 3.45
C VAL A 605 10.96 -28.72 3.78
N ALA A 606 9.78 -29.25 3.44
CA ALA A 606 8.50 -28.61 3.77
C ALA A 606 8.28 -28.50 5.29
N VAL A 607 8.57 -29.57 6.03
CA VAL A 607 8.46 -29.61 7.49
C VAL A 607 9.41 -28.58 8.13
N GLU A 608 10.68 -28.57 7.71
CA GLU A 608 11.69 -27.65 8.22
C GLU A 608 11.30 -26.19 7.91
N PHE A 609 10.85 -25.92 6.68
CA PHE A 609 10.38 -24.60 6.29
C PHE A 609 9.18 -24.17 7.16
N LEU A 610 8.10 -24.94 7.21
CA LEU A 610 6.91 -24.58 7.98
C LEU A 610 7.23 -24.44 9.48
N ALA A 611 8.07 -25.30 10.05
CA ALA A 611 8.52 -25.17 11.43
C ALA A 611 9.28 -23.86 11.67
N SER A 612 10.18 -23.49 10.76
CA SER A 612 10.93 -22.22 10.83
C SER A 612 10.03 -21.01 10.75
N GLN A 613 8.90 -21.13 10.05
CA GLN A 613 7.89 -20.08 9.91
C GLN A 613 6.82 -20.11 11.03
N GLY A 614 6.92 -21.04 11.98
CA GLY A 614 6.03 -21.15 13.14
C GLY A 614 4.67 -21.76 12.85
N TYR A 615 4.57 -22.64 11.84
CA TYR A 615 3.36 -23.42 11.53
C TYR A 615 3.40 -24.81 12.14
N ASP A 616 2.19 -25.40 12.34
CA ASP A 616 2.08 -26.81 12.70
C ASP A 616 2.51 -27.68 11.51
N THR A 617 3.52 -28.51 11.72
CA THR A 617 4.06 -29.39 10.67
C THR A 617 3.26 -30.66 10.47
N SER A 618 2.29 -30.97 11.33
CA SER A 618 1.39 -32.12 11.17
C SER A 618 0.50 -32.05 9.93
N ILE A 619 0.41 -30.86 9.32
CA ILE A 619 -0.30 -30.62 8.05
C ILE A 619 0.44 -31.15 6.82
N VAL A 620 1.72 -31.54 6.94
CA VAL A 620 2.49 -32.13 5.84
C VAL A 620 2.25 -33.63 5.80
N PRO A 621 1.64 -34.17 4.73
CA PRO A 621 1.23 -35.57 4.63
C PRO A 621 2.42 -36.54 4.44
#